data_5c70835eb20a05bd556e6785b51453e8
#
_entry.id   5c70835eb20a05bd556e6785b51453e8
#
_cell.length_a   1.000
_cell.length_b   1.000
_cell.length_c   1.000
_cell.angle_alpha   90.00
_cell.angle_beta   90.00
_cell.angle_gamma   90.00
#
_symmetry.space_group_name_H-M   'P 1'
#
loop_
_entity.id
_entity.type
_entity.pdbx_description
1 polymer ?
#
loop_
_entity_poly.entity_id
_entity_poly.type
_entity_poly.pdbx_seq_one_letter_code
_entity_poly.pdbx_strand_id
1 'polypeptide(L)'
;MNRSALKVLGLLAQERQQEKTNNTRKSLLDLLANLEEMDEVVEFRLKGKDENLESVIRLFDLMALEIENHCDDKPEWSVDRDNLEGIRVTAGTKGGYFLLRKSLHDPVMCLQVEETSKEGAKKLITEPLLRLFKTEPSVSKILDLSSLERY
;
A
#
# COMPACT_ATOMS: atom_id res chain seq x y z
N MET A 1 -12.18 -11.17 -2.89
CA MET A 1 -12.29 -10.78 -4.32
C MET A 1 -11.01 -10.09 -4.72
N ASN A 2 -10.40 -10.50 -5.82
CA ASN A 2 -9.13 -9.94 -6.29
C ASN A 2 -9.35 -8.46 -6.72
N ARG A 3 -8.47 -7.53 -6.28
CA ARG A 3 -8.52 -6.10 -6.66
C ARG A 3 -8.52 -5.86 -8.17
N SER A 4 -7.84 -6.73 -8.93
CA SER A 4 -7.85 -6.69 -10.39
C SER A 4 -9.26 -6.91 -10.96
N ALA A 5 -10.05 -7.80 -10.37
CA ALA A 5 -11.45 -8.03 -10.77
C ALA A 5 -12.35 -6.82 -10.47
N LEU A 6 -12.13 -6.12 -9.35
CA LEU A 6 -12.86 -4.88 -9.01
C LEU A 6 -12.53 -3.73 -9.97
N LYS A 7 -11.26 -3.60 -10.39
CA LYS A 7 -10.85 -2.62 -11.42
C LYS A 7 -11.51 -2.92 -12.76
N VAL A 8 -11.52 -4.17 -13.19
CA VAL A 8 -12.20 -4.59 -14.44
C VAL A 8 -13.69 -4.32 -14.38
N LEU A 9 -14.38 -4.62 -13.26
CA LEU A 9 -15.81 -4.32 -13.08
C LEU A 9 -16.08 -2.81 -13.07
N GLY A 10 -15.20 -1.99 -12.46
CA GLY A 10 -15.29 -0.54 -12.49
C GLY A 10 -15.15 0.02 -13.91
N LEU A 11 -14.23 -0.52 -14.71
CA LEU A 11 -14.03 -0.15 -16.12
C LEU A 11 -15.23 -0.54 -17.00
N LEU A 12 -15.81 -1.74 -16.80
CA LEU A 12 -17.03 -2.16 -17.47
C LEU A 12 -18.23 -1.27 -17.15
N ALA A 13 -18.35 -0.80 -15.89
CA ALA A 13 -19.39 0.14 -15.49
C ALA A 13 -19.20 1.52 -16.14
N GLN A 14 -17.96 2.00 -16.26
CA GLN A 14 -17.62 3.24 -16.97
C GLN A 14 -17.90 3.14 -18.47
N GLU A 15 -17.58 2.01 -19.08
CA GLU A 15 -17.86 1.73 -20.50
C GLU A 15 -19.37 1.82 -20.79
N ARG A 16 -20.20 1.21 -19.95
CA ARG A 16 -21.67 1.25 -20.06
C ARG A 16 -22.24 2.67 -19.87
N GLN A 17 -21.63 3.50 -19.04
CA GLN A 17 -22.05 4.88 -18.86
C GLN A 17 -21.64 5.77 -20.04
N GLN A 18 -20.47 5.50 -20.64
CA GLN A 18 -19.98 6.24 -21.81
C GLN A 18 -20.75 5.88 -23.10
N GLU A 19 -21.23 4.64 -23.23
CA GLU A 19 -22.10 4.24 -24.33
C GLU A 19 -23.42 5.02 -24.37
N LYS A 20 -23.87 5.52 -23.21
CA LYS A 20 -25.10 6.34 -23.13
C LYS A 20 -24.88 7.83 -23.45
N THR A 21 -23.64 8.30 -23.42
CA THR A 21 -23.34 9.75 -23.54
C THR A 21 -22.52 10.14 -24.77
N ASN A 22 -21.78 9.24 -25.39
CA ASN A 22 -20.96 9.53 -26.57
C ASN A 22 -20.94 8.33 -27.55
N ASN A 23 -21.21 8.60 -28.82
CA ASN A 23 -21.22 7.66 -29.93
C ASN A 23 -19.82 7.06 -30.30
N THR A 24 -18.84 7.16 -29.42
CA THR A 24 -17.50 6.58 -29.58
C THR A 24 -17.34 5.40 -28.63
N ARG A 25 -17.53 4.18 -29.14
CA ARG A 25 -17.18 2.95 -28.45
C ARG A 25 -15.66 2.91 -28.20
N LYS A 26 -15.22 3.26 -27.00
CA LYS A 26 -13.91 2.81 -26.52
C LYS A 26 -14.05 1.34 -26.16
N SER A 27 -13.29 0.49 -26.83
CA SER A 27 -13.21 -0.94 -26.51
C SER A 27 -12.72 -1.13 -25.09
N LEU A 28 -13.22 -2.16 -24.38
CA LEU A 28 -12.67 -2.61 -23.09
C LEU A 28 -11.15 -2.83 -23.19
N LEU A 29 -10.66 -3.32 -24.34
CA LEU A 29 -9.23 -3.53 -24.59
C LEU A 29 -8.45 -2.20 -24.60
N ASP A 30 -9.03 -1.10 -25.09
CA ASP A 30 -8.38 0.23 -25.06
C ASP A 30 -8.28 0.76 -23.62
N LEU A 31 -9.26 0.45 -22.76
CA LEU A 31 -9.23 0.79 -21.34
C LEU A 31 -8.21 -0.06 -20.57
N LEU A 32 -8.08 -1.34 -20.92
CA LEU A 32 -7.12 -2.26 -20.32
C LEU A 32 -5.67 -2.00 -20.80
N ALA A 33 -5.47 -1.53 -22.02
CA ALA A 33 -4.14 -1.22 -22.59
C ALA A 33 -3.39 -0.12 -21.80
N ASN A 34 -4.11 0.72 -21.07
CA ASN A 34 -3.53 1.79 -20.25
C ASN A 34 -3.36 1.40 -18.77
N LEU A 35 -3.72 0.17 -18.37
CA LEU A 35 -3.47 -0.33 -17.04
C LEU A 35 -2.04 -0.88 -16.97
N GLU A 36 -1.17 -0.22 -16.22
CA GLU A 36 0.12 -0.82 -15.86
C GLU A 36 -0.13 -2.02 -14.94
N GLU A 37 0.37 -3.19 -15.33
CA GLU A 37 0.33 -4.38 -14.49
C GLU A 37 1.34 -4.20 -13.36
N MET A 38 0.92 -4.52 -12.13
CA MET A 38 1.80 -4.58 -10.97
C MET A 38 2.42 -5.96 -10.93
N ASP A 39 3.69 -6.06 -11.36
CA ASP A 39 4.43 -7.32 -11.42
C ASP A 39 4.95 -7.75 -10.06
N GLU A 40 5.16 -6.79 -9.16
CA GLU A 40 5.60 -7.05 -7.79
C GLU A 40 4.46 -6.80 -6.82
N VAL A 41 3.97 -7.88 -6.21
CA VAL A 41 2.95 -7.86 -5.15
C VAL A 41 3.46 -8.67 -3.99
N VAL A 42 3.76 -8.03 -2.87
CA VAL A 42 4.31 -8.69 -1.68
C VAL A 42 3.60 -8.23 -0.41
N GLU A 43 3.42 -9.15 0.54
CA GLU A 43 2.91 -8.85 1.88
C GLU A 43 3.95 -9.25 2.93
N PHE A 44 4.29 -8.32 3.81
CA PHE A 44 5.12 -8.54 4.99
C PHE A 44 4.24 -8.61 6.23
N ARG A 45 4.43 -9.64 7.04
CA ARG A 45 3.78 -9.79 8.34
C ARG A 45 4.79 -9.45 9.43
N LEU A 46 4.70 -8.24 9.96
CA LEU A 46 5.57 -7.72 11.00
C LEU A 46 5.00 -8.13 12.36
N LYS A 47 5.56 -9.17 12.96
CA LYS A 47 5.04 -9.75 14.21
C LYS A 47 5.49 -8.95 15.41
N GLY A 48 4.61 -8.79 16.41
CA GLY A 48 4.97 -8.30 17.72
C GLY A 48 5.87 -9.29 18.46
N LYS A 49 6.99 -8.80 19.00
CA LYS A 49 7.99 -9.63 19.70
C LYS A 49 7.52 -10.12 21.06
N ASP A 50 6.66 -9.35 21.71
CA ASP A 50 6.10 -9.61 23.05
C ASP A 50 4.70 -10.24 22.99
N GLU A 51 4.20 -10.58 21.80
CA GLU A 51 2.85 -11.10 21.57
C GLU A 51 1.72 -10.21 22.14
N ASN A 52 2.01 -8.93 22.40
CA ASN A 52 1.07 -7.97 22.98
C ASN A 52 0.34 -7.20 21.86
N LEU A 53 -0.92 -7.54 21.65
CA LEU A 53 -1.76 -6.89 20.63
C LEU A 53 -1.91 -5.38 20.86
N GLU A 54 -2.09 -4.95 22.10
CA GLU A 54 -2.28 -3.52 22.42
C GLU A 54 -1.03 -2.69 22.09
N SER A 55 0.16 -3.21 22.36
CA SER A 55 1.43 -2.58 21.99
C SER A 55 1.55 -2.39 20.49
N VAL A 56 1.16 -3.40 19.71
CA VAL A 56 1.17 -3.34 18.23
C VAL A 56 0.13 -2.34 17.71
N ILE A 57 -1.06 -2.28 18.31
CA ILE A 57 -2.10 -1.31 17.92
C ILE A 57 -1.62 0.13 18.17
N ARG A 58 -1.08 0.42 19.35
CA ARG A 58 -0.55 1.77 19.68
C ARG A 58 0.61 2.15 18.75
N LEU A 59 1.48 1.19 18.46
CA LEU A 59 2.58 1.41 17.53
C LEU A 59 2.08 1.69 16.11
N PHE A 60 1.05 0.99 15.65
CA PHE A 60 0.43 1.27 14.37
C PHE A 60 -0.09 2.71 14.30
N ASP A 61 -0.80 3.17 15.32
CA ASP A 61 -1.38 4.52 15.35
C ASP A 61 -0.25 5.59 15.31
N LEU A 62 0.86 5.35 16.03
CA LEU A 62 2.05 6.18 15.95
C LEU A 62 2.68 6.19 14.56
N MET A 63 2.89 5.01 13.97
CA MET A 63 3.53 4.90 12.66
C MET A 63 2.65 5.46 11.53
N ALA A 64 1.33 5.36 11.65
CA ALA A 64 0.41 5.97 10.70
C ALA A 64 0.60 7.51 10.68
N LEU A 65 0.69 8.13 11.85
CA LEU A 65 0.95 9.56 11.97
C LEU A 65 2.34 9.95 11.42
N GLU A 66 3.38 9.18 11.73
CA GLU A 66 4.73 9.42 11.21
C GLU A 66 4.80 9.28 9.68
N ILE A 67 4.07 8.32 9.10
CA ILE A 67 3.98 8.17 7.64
C ILE A 67 3.25 9.36 7.02
N GLU A 68 2.14 9.83 7.61
CA GLU A 68 1.44 11.02 7.13
C GLU A 68 2.33 12.26 7.14
N ASN A 69 3.03 12.51 8.25
CA ASN A 69 3.97 13.62 8.38
C ASN A 69 5.11 13.52 7.34
N HIS A 70 5.60 12.30 7.11
CA HIS A 70 6.67 12.07 6.14
C HIS A 70 6.22 12.28 4.68
N CYS A 71 4.94 12.05 4.37
CA CYS A 71 4.37 12.34 3.05
C CYS A 71 4.34 13.84 2.75
N ASP A 72 4.21 14.69 3.75
CA ASP A 72 4.24 16.14 3.56
C ASP A 72 5.62 16.64 3.10
N ASP A 73 6.69 15.92 3.48
CA ASP A 73 8.08 16.23 3.12
C ASP A 73 8.57 15.48 1.86
N LYS A 74 7.80 14.50 1.36
CA LYS A 74 8.16 13.66 0.21
C LYS A 74 7.11 13.79 -0.91
N PRO A 75 7.41 14.54 -1.98
CA PRO A 75 6.45 14.73 -3.08
C PRO A 75 6.11 13.45 -3.84
N GLU A 76 6.92 12.41 -3.76
CA GLU A 76 6.69 11.11 -4.39
C GLU A 76 5.72 10.20 -3.62
N TRP A 77 5.38 10.54 -2.37
CA TRP A 77 4.42 9.82 -1.55
C TRP A 77 3.14 10.63 -1.36
N SER A 78 2.00 10.01 -1.52
CA SER A 78 0.68 10.62 -1.32
C SER A 78 -0.25 9.69 -0.55
N VAL A 79 -0.78 10.19 0.58
CA VAL A 79 -1.73 9.42 1.40
C VAL A 79 -3.09 9.37 0.74
N ASP A 80 -3.64 8.16 0.63
CA ASP A 80 -5.04 7.93 0.24
C ASP A 80 -5.94 8.05 1.49
N ARG A 81 -6.56 9.19 1.66
CA ARG A 81 -7.40 9.50 2.83
C ARG A 81 -8.77 8.82 2.81
N ASP A 82 -9.16 8.25 1.68
CA ASP A 82 -10.42 7.51 1.54
C ASP A 82 -10.28 6.03 1.91
N ASN A 83 -9.08 5.58 2.23
CA ASN A 83 -8.83 4.20 2.63
C ASN A 83 -9.21 3.97 4.10
N LEU A 84 -10.09 3.00 4.35
CA LEU A 84 -10.59 2.65 5.70
C LEU A 84 -9.89 1.44 6.33
N GLU A 85 -9.04 0.72 5.58
CA GLU A 85 -8.41 -0.52 6.06
C GLU A 85 -7.11 -0.29 6.84
N GLY A 86 -6.55 0.90 6.75
CA GLY A 86 -5.27 1.28 7.34
C GLY A 86 -4.72 2.52 6.66
N ILE A 87 -3.41 2.73 6.72
CA ILE A 87 -2.78 3.82 5.97
C ILE A 87 -2.30 3.30 4.61
N ARG A 88 -2.86 3.86 3.54
CA ARG A 88 -2.49 3.59 2.17
C ARG A 88 -1.76 4.78 1.58
N VAL A 89 -0.60 4.53 1.01
CA VAL A 89 0.25 5.56 0.40
C VAL A 89 0.59 5.16 -1.03
N THR A 90 0.27 6.03 -1.97
CA THR A 90 0.75 5.90 -3.35
C THR A 90 2.20 6.37 -3.42
N ALA A 91 3.07 5.61 -4.07
CA ALA A 91 4.48 5.89 -4.20
C ALA A 91 4.89 5.96 -5.68
N GLY A 92 5.61 7.02 -6.04
CA GLY A 92 6.06 7.22 -7.42
C GLY A 92 4.95 7.66 -8.39
N THR A 93 5.26 7.66 -9.68
CA THR A 93 4.38 8.17 -10.75
C THR A 93 3.59 7.09 -11.48
N LYS A 94 3.88 5.80 -11.21
CA LYS A 94 3.33 4.65 -11.94
C LYS A 94 2.23 3.90 -11.21
N GLY A 95 1.70 4.48 -10.14
CA GLY A 95 0.59 3.91 -9.38
C GLY A 95 0.97 2.81 -8.38
N GLY A 96 2.27 2.62 -8.11
CA GLY A 96 2.75 1.78 -7.01
C GLY A 96 2.24 2.30 -5.68
N TYR A 97 2.02 1.42 -4.71
CA TYR A 97 1.54 1.81 -3.40
C TYR A 97 1.95 0.81 -2.32
N PHE A 98 1.86 1.25 -1.08
CA PHE A 98 1.82 0.36 0.06
C PHE A 98 0.59 0.60 0.93
N LEU A 99 0.17 -0.43 1.63
CA LEU A 99 -0.88 -0.40 2.63
C LEU A 99 -0.35 -1.02 3.92
N LEU A 100 -0.22 -0.20 4.96
CA LEU A 100 0.06 -0.67 6.30
C LEU A 100 -1.25 -0.78 7.08
N ARG A 101 -1.50 -1.93 7.66
CA ARG A 101 -2.70 -2.21 8.46
C ARG A 101 -2.36 -3.02 9.70
N LYS A 102 -3.12 -2.83 10.77
CA LYS A 102 -3.05 -3.64 11.99
C LYS A 102 -4.02 -4.81 11.91
N SER A 103 -3.65 -5.95 12.46
CA SER A 103 -4.59 -7.04 12.73
C SER A 103 -5.47 -6.66 13.93
N LEU A 104 -6.73 -7.12 13.91
CA LEU A 104 -7.67 -6.92 15.04
C LEU A 104 -7.56 -8.02 16.09
N HIS A 105 -6.94 -9.15 15.76
CA HIS A 105 -6.94 -10.35 16.61
C HIS A 105 -5.54 -10.82 16.98
N ASP A 106 -4.55 -10.55 16.13
CA ASP A 106 -3.17 -10.99 16.31
C ASP A 106 -2.23 -9.80 16.48
N PRO A 107 -1.15 -9.93 17.26
CA PRO A 107 -0.14 -8.88 17.42
C PRO A 107 0.75 -8.79 16.17
N VAL A 108 0.15 -8.39 15.04
CA VAL A 108 0.80 -8.32 13.72
C VAL A 108 0.39 -7.04 13.00
N MET A 109 1.35 -6.35 12.40
CA MET A 109 1.10 -5.39 11.32
C MET A 109 1.33 -6.06 9.98
N CYS A 110 0.45 -5.84 9.04
CA CYS A 110 0.58 -6.30 7.66
C CYS A 110 0.95 -5.12 6.78
N LEU A 111 2.05 -5.25 6.05
CA LEU A 111 2.49 -4.29 5.04
C LEU A 111 2.35 -4.93 3.67
N GLN A 112 1.38 -4.49 2.89
CA GLN A 112 1.21 -4.87 1.49
C GLN A 112 1.91 -3.84 0.61
N VAL A 113 2.70 -4.32 -0.36
CA VAL A 113 3.40 -3.49 -1.34
C VAL A 113 3.04 -3.96 -2.73
N GLU A 114 2.67 -3.03 -3.60
CA GLU A 114 2.44 -3.30 -5.02
C GLU A 114 3.23 -2.27 -5.85
N GLU A 115 4.00 -2.74 -6.82
CA GLU A 115 4.80 -1.93 -7.72
C GLU A 115 5.01 -2.64 -9.07
N THR A 116 5.39 -1.91 -10.09
CA THR A 116 5.65 -2.45 -11.44
C THR A 116 6.90 -3.33 -11.50
N SER A 117 7.81 -3.20 -10.53
CA SER A 117 9.03 -4.01 -10.44
C SER A 117 9.52 -4.16 -9.00
N LYS A 118 10.27 -5.22 -8.74
CA LYS A 118 10.93 -5.44 -7.44
C LYS A 118 11.90 -4.31 -7.09
N GLU A 119 12.65 -3.82 -8.05
CA GLU A 119 13.59 -2.71 -7.84
C GLU A 119 12.85 -1.41 -7.48
N GLY A 120 11.72 -1.14 -8.14
CA GLY A 120 10.83 -0.03 -7.80
C GLY A 120 10.27 -0.16 -6.39
N ALA A 121 9.76 -1.34 -6.03
CA ALA A 121 9.27 -1.63 -4.69
C ALA A 121 10.33 -1.38 -3.62
N LYS A 122 11.58 -1.79 -3.87
CA LYS A 122 12.70 -1.51 -2.96
C LYS A 122 12.97 -0.02 -2.81
N LYS A 123 13.29 0.66 -3.91
CA LYS A 123 13.76 2.04 -3.89
C LYS A 123 12.70 3.04 -3.47
N LEU A 124 11.46 2.84 -3.92
CA LEU A 124 10.38 3.80 -3.71
C LEU A 124 9.58 3.55 -2.43
N ILE A 125 9.56 2.32 -1.93
CA ILE A 125 8.68 1.92 -0.83
C ILE A 125 9.46 1.31 0.33
N THR A 126 10.01 0.09 0.16
CA THR A 126 10.47 -0.69 1.32
C THR A 126 11.69 -0.11 2.00
N GLU A 127 12.69 0.37 1.27
CA GLU A 127 13.87 1.00 1.86
C GLU A 127 13.55 2.34 2.55
N PRO A 128 12.78 3.29 1.94
CA PRO A 128 12.36 4.49 2.64
C PRO A 128 11.52 4.20 3.89
N LEU A 129 10.60 3.24 3.81
CA LEU A 129 9.74 2.86 4.93
C LEU A 129 10.54 2.20 6.06
N LEU A 130 11.50 1.33 5.72
CA LEU A 130 12.39 0.71 6.70
C LEU A 130 13.27 1.76 7.40
N ARG A 131 13.78 2.76 6.66
CA ARG A 131 14.50 3.89 7.27
C ARG A 131 13.60 4.64 8.25
N LEU A 132 12.37 4.95 7.85
CA LEU A 132 11.39 5.61 8.72
C LEU A 132 11.11 4.78 9.98
N PHE A 133 10.89 3.48 9.84
CA PHE A 133 10.69 2.58 10.98
C PHE A 133 11.89 2.56 11.95
N LYS A 134 13.10 2.64 11.44
CA LYS A 134 14.32 2.66 12.26
C LYS A 134 14.57 3.99 12.98
N THR A 135 13.92 5.08 12.56
CA THR A 135 14.01 6.37 13.30
C THR A 135 13.20 6.35 14.60
N GLU A 136 12.19 5.47 14.70
CA GLU A 136 11.36 5.33 15.88
C GLU A 136 11.84 4.13 16.73
N PRO A 137 12.46 4.36 17.92
CA PRO A 137 13.04 3.30 18.72
C PRO A 137 12.06 2.23 19.20
N SER A 138 10.78 2.58 19.36
CA SER A 138 9.73 1.66 19.79
C SER A 138 9.43 0.61 18.73
N VAL A 139 9.58 0.93 17.44
CA VAL A 139 9.35 -0.02 16.35
C VAL A 139 10.25 -1.25 16.49
N SER A 140 11.56 -1.03 16.58
CA SER A 140 12.53 -2.13 16.70
C SER A 140 12.40 -2.94 17.99
N LYS A 141 11.84 -2.34 19.05
CA LYS A 141 11.57 -3.04 20.32
C LYS A 141 10.32 -3.92 20.23
N ILE A 142 9.30 -3.46 19.53
CA ILE A 142 7.97 -4.09 19.52
C ILE A 142 7.82 -5.05 18.33
N LEU A 143 8.33 -4.68 17.14
CA LEU A 143 8.15 -5.47 15.91
C LEU A 143 9.40 -6.22 15.47
N ASP A 144 9.19 -7.38 14.90
CA ASP A 144 10.19 -8.10 14.10
C ASP A 144 10.17 -7.58 12.65
N LEU A 145 11.22 -6.86 12.27
CA LEU A 145 11.39 -6.29 10.93
C LEU A 145 12.17 -7.19 9.98
N SER A 146 12.60 -8.38 10.41
CA SER A 146 13.53 -9.23 9.67
C SER A 146 13.04 -9.64 8.27
N SER A 147 11.71 -9.77 8.08
CA SER A 147 11.12 -10.08 6.76
C SER A 147 11.28 -8.92 5.78
N LEU A 148 11.12 -7.69 6.27
CA LEU A 148 11.28 -6.47 5.47
C LEU A 148 12.77 -6.16 5.20
N GLU A 149 13.65 -6.45 6.15
CA GLU A 149 15.09 -6.23 6.00
C GLU A 149 15.74 -7.19 4.99
N ARG A 150 15.20 -8.40 4.83
CA ARG A 150 15.72 -9.40 3.88
C ARG A 150 15.16 -9.25 2.47
N TYR A 151 14.14 -8.46 2.26
CA TYR A 151 13.55 -8.25 0.93
C TYR A 151 14.48 -7.45 0.01
#